data_a224170afa74005f45a11fbb053aa1ee
#
_entry.id   a224170afa74005f45a11fbb053aa1ee
#
_cell.length_a   1.000
_cell.length_b   1.000
_cell.length_c   1.000
_cell.angle_alpha   90.00
_cell.angle_beta   90.00
_cell.angle_gamma   90.00
#
_symmetry.space_group_name_H-M   'P 1'
#
loop_
_entity.id
_entity.type
_entity.pdbx_description
1 polymer ?
#
loop_
_entity_poly.entity_id
_entity_poly.type
_entity_poly.pdbx_seq_one_letter_code
_entity_poly.pdbx_strand_id
1 'polypeptide(L)'
;TGSGAIAVSLAKLGRQAQVTAVDVSDRALEIARRNAERNGAAVEFVKSDCFSALKGRKYDMIVSNPPYISEDEMRGLMPEVTREPELALFGGADGLDFYRRISREAPEYLNEGGFLLFEIGWLQKDAVSALVKAHIGEPFALRDYGQNWRVVGAKKEGAC
;
A
#
# COMPACT_ATOMS: atom_id res chain seq x y z
N THR A 1 4.93 1.23 5.27
CA THR A 1 5.76 0.05 4.90
C THR A 1 5.86 -1.00 6.02
N GLY A 2 5.54 -0.59 7.27
CA GLY A 2 5.56 -1.50 8.41
C GLY A 2 6.93 -2.16 8.60
N SER A 3 6.94 -3.50 8.62
CA SER A 3 8.18 -4.29 8.72
C SER A 3 9.07 -4.26 7.46
N GLY A 4 8.61 -3.66 6.38
CA GLY A 4 9.30 -3.64 5.08
C GLY A 4 9.12 -4.92 4.25
N ALA A 5 8.22 -5.82 4.62
CA ALA A 5 8.09 -7.13 3.98
C ALA A 5 7.86 -7.01 2.46
N ILE A 6 6.93 -6.16 2.03
CA ILE A 6 6.65 -5.92 0.60
C ILE A 6 7.87 -5.32 -0.10
N ALA A 7 8.47 -4.27 0.48
CA ALA A 7 9.60 -3.58 -0.12
C ALA A 7 10.83 -4.48 -0.27
N VAL A 8 11.15 -5.26 0.75
CA VAL A 8 12.25 -6.23 0.73
C VAL A 8 11.99 -7.31 -0.32
N SER A 9 10.77 -7.83 -0.40
CA SER A 9 10.39 -8.84 -1.40
C SER A 9 10.52 -8.30 -2.82
N LEU A 10 10.03 -7.09 -3.08
CA LEU A 10 10.14 -6.44 -4.38
C LEU A 10 11.61 -6.19 -4.78
N ALA A 11 12.45 -5.73 -3.85
CA ALA A 11 13.86 -5.51 -4.10
C ALA A 11 14.63 -6.80 -4.37
N LYS A 12 14.22 -7.92 -3.78
CA LYS A 12 14.87 -9.24 -3.99
C LYS A 12 14.40 -9.96 -5.24
N LEU A 13 13.11 -9.86 -5.56
CA LEU A 13 12.48 -10.60 -6.66
C LEU A 13 12.46 -9.79 -7.96
N GLY A 14 12.39 -8.46 -7.85
CA GLY A 14 12.41 -7.56 -8.99
C GLY A 14 13.83 -7.40 -9.55
N ARG A 15 14.07 -7.92 -10.75
CA ARG A 15 15.36 -7.72 -11.43
C ARG A 15 15.59 -6.23 -11.68
N GLN A 16 16.60 -5.65 -11.02
CA GLN A 16 16.99 -4.23 -11.13
C GLN A 16 15.92 -3.23 -10.63
N ALA A 17 14.94 -3.67 -9.83
CA ALA A 17 13.96 -2.76 -9.25
C ALA A 17 14.61 -1.79 -8.25
N GLN A 18 14.39 -0.49 -8.46
CA GLN A 18 14.69 0.54 -7.47
C GLN A 18 13.46 0.70 -6.57
N VAL A 19 13.60 0.37 -5.29
CA VAL A 19 12.48 0.37 -4.35
C VAL A 19 12.64 1.49 -3.34
N THR A 20 11.63 2.38 -3.28
CA THR A 20 11.46 3.37 -2.22
C THR A 20 10.33 2.91 -1.30
N ALA A 21 10.60 2.79 -0.02
CA ALA A 21 9.61 2.43 1.00
C ALA A 21 9.37 3.60 1.94
N VAL A 22 8.10 3.89 2.23
CA VAL A 22 7.71 5.00 3.09
C VAL A 22 6.92 4.54 4.30
N ASP A 23 7.08 5.25 5.40
CA ASP A 23 6.26 5.10 6.60
C ASP A 23 6.28 6.40 7.39
N VAL A 24 5.22 6.67 8.15
CA VAL A 24 5.14 7.80 9.07
C VAL A 24 5.89 7.52 10.38
N SER A 25 6.03 6.24 10.74
CA SER A 25 6.66 5.76 11.96
C SER A 25 8.16 5.54 11.78
N ASP A 26 8.98 6.28 12.55
CA ASP A 26 10.43 6.05 12.61
C ASP A 26 10.77 4.63 13.07
N ARG A 27 9.98 4.09 14.02
CA ARG A 27 10.16 2.72 14.52
C ARG A 27 9.90 1.68 13.43
N ALA A 28 8.86 1.87 12.60
CA ALA A 28 8.59 0.99 11.47
C ALA A 28 9.74 1.03 10.47
N LEU A 29 10.21 2.22 10.12
CA LEU A 29 11.36 2.39 9.22
C LEU A 29 12.65 1.74 9.76
N GLU A 30 12.90 1.81 11.07
CA GLU A 30 14.05 1.16 11.68
C GLU A 30 13.96 -0.37 11.55
N ILE A 31 12.80 -0.95 11.83
CA ILE A 31 12.57 -2.39 11.66
C ILE A 31 12.74 -2.79 10.19
N ALA A 32 12.16 -2.02 9.28
CA ALA A 32 12.25 -2.28 7.85
C ALA A 32 13.69 -2.23 7.31
N ARG A 33 14.50 -1.27 7.77
CA ARG A 33 15.95 -1.19 7.43
C ARG A 33 16.70 -2.43 7.90
N ARG A 34 16.50 -2.86 9.15
CA ARG A 34 17.12 -4.08 9.69
C ARG A 34 16.73 -5.32 8.88
N ASN A 35 15.45 -5.40 8.48
CA ASN A 35 14.98 -6.51 7.67
C ASN A 35 15.57 -6.48 6.25
N ALA A 36 15.70 -5.32 5.64
CA ALA A 36 16.36 -5.16 4.35
C ALA A 36 17.85 -5.58 4.42
N GLU A 37 18.58 -5.12 5.42
CA GLU A 37 19.98 -5.51 5.66
C GLU A 37 20.12 -7.02 5.83
N ARG A 38 19.31 -7.65 6.70
CA ARG A 38 19.32 -9.10 6.93
C ARG A 38 19.08 -9.92 5.66
N ASN A 39 18.30 -9.38 4.75
CA ASN A 39 17.95 -10.03 3.49
C ASN A 39 18.84 -9.60 2.33
N GLY A 40 19.82 -8.70 2.54
CA GLY A 40 20.65 -8.17 1.46
C GLY A 40 19.83 -7.48 0.37
N ALA A 41 18.77 -6.75 0.76
CA ALA A 41 17.90 -6.02 -0.13
C ALA A 41 18.23 -4.53 -0.14
N ALA A 42 18.42 -3.95 -1.32
CA ALA A 42 18.63 -2.52 -1.49
C ALA A 42 17.29 -1.79 -1.56
N VAL A 43 16.94 -1.04 -0.51
CA VAL A 43 15.69 -0.28 -0.40
C VAL A 43 16.00 1.12 0.12
N GLU A 44 15.48 2.16 -0.54
CA GLU A 44 15.48 3.52 -0.01
C GLU A 44 14.32 3.67 0.99
N PHE A 45 14.61 4.11 2.22
CA PHE A 45 13.60 4.33 3.25
C PHE A 45 13.41 5.82 3.52
N VAL A 46 12.19 6.32 3.33
CA VAL A 46 11.82 7.72 3.50
C VAL A 46 10.72 7.86 4.53
N LYS A 47 10.89 8.77 5.51
CA LYS A 47 9.80 9.14 6.41
C LYS A 47 8.80 10.01 5.67
N SER A 48 7.58 9.52 5.49
CA SER A 48 6.54 10.20 4.74
C SER A 48 5.15 9.76 5.20
N ASP A 49 4.23 10.70 5.26
CA ASP A 49 2.80 10.41 5.32
C ASP A 49 2.27 10.30 3.89
N CYS A 50 2.04 9.07 3.43
CA CYS A 50 1.79 8.74 2.04
C CYS A 50 2.84 9.39 1.12
N PHE A 51 2.44 10.31 0.25
CA PHE A 51 3.32 10.93 -0.74
C PHE A 51 3.97 12.25 -0.28
N SER A 52 3.72 12.72 0.93
CA SER A 52 4.09 14.08 1.37
C SER A 52 5.57 14.44 1.19
N ALA A 53 6.49 13.48 1.36
CA ALA A 53 7.93 13.67 1.18
C ALA A 53 8.45 13.21 -0.20
N LEU A 54 7.57 12.84 -1.13
CA LEU A 54 7.93 12.27 -2.44
C LEU A 54 7.72 13.25 -3.61
N LYS A 55 7.49 14.53 -3.32
CA LYS A 55 7.19 15.54 -4.36
C LYS A 55 8.21 15.52 -5.50
N GLY A 56 7.71 15.48 -6.73
CA GLY A 56 8.51 15.46 -7.95
C GLY A 56 9.08 14.10 -8.36
N ARG A 57 8.84 13.04 -7.55
CA ARG A 57 9.22 11.66 -7.91
C ARG A 57 8.14 11.00 -8.75
N LYS A 58 8.55 10.04 -9.60
CA LYS A 58 7.67 9.21 -10.41
C LYS A 58 8.06 7.75 -10.25
N TYR A 59 7.06 6.88 -10.33
CA TYR A 59 7.20 5.44 -10.13
C TYR A 59 6.46 4.66 -11.21
N ASP A 60 7.00 3.51 -11.59
CA ASP A 60 6.35 2.57 -12.52
C ASP A 60 5.32 1.71 -11.79
N MET A 61 5.47 1.62 -10.44
CA MET A 61 4.53 0.86 -9.61
C MET A 61 4.45 1.47 -8.21
N ILE A 62 3.23 1.61 -7.71
CA ILE A 62 2.93 1.95 -6.33
C ILE A 62 2.20 0.77 -5.72
N VAL A 63 2.72 0.24 -4.60
CA VAL A 63 2.10 -0.87 -3.86
C VAL A 63 1.84 -0.43 -2.44
N SER A 64 0.64 -0.66 -1.94
CA SER A 64 0.27 -0.32 -0.56
C SER A 64 -0.59 -1.41 0.08
N ASN A 65 -0.26 -1.74 1.32
CA ASN A 65 -1.14 -2.40 2.27
C ASN A 65 -1.45 -1.38 3.37
N PRO A 66 -2.42 -0.49 3.16
CA PRO A 66 -2.73 0.56 4.12
C PRO A 66 -3.60 0.02 5.25
N PRO A 67 -3.72 0.74 6.38
CA PRO A 67 -4.75 0.45 7.39
C PRO A 67 -6.14 0.45 6.74
N TYR A 68 -6.92 -0.59 7.02
CA TYR A 68 -8.23 -0.80 6.37
C TYR A 68 -9.35 -1.26 7.32
N ILE A 69 -9.08 -1.36 8.62
CA ILE A 69 -10.08 -1.77 9.61
C ILE A 69 -10.98 -0.57 9.93
N SER A 70 -12.28 -0.76 9.79
CA SER A 70 -13.28 0.27 10.10
C SER A 70 -13.43 0.49 11.62
N GLU A 71 -14.07 1.60 12.00
CA GLU A 71 -14.34 1.91 13.41
C GLU A 71 -15.16 0.81 14.10
N ASP A 72 -16.16 0.26 13.42
CA ASP A 72 -17.00 -0.80 13.97
C ASP A 72 -16.24 -2.11 14.14
N GLU A 73 -15.39 -2.47 13.18
CA GLU A 73 -14.53 -3.66 13.27
C GLU A 73 -13.48 -3.52 14.38
N MET A 74 -12.93 -2.30 14.60
CA MET A 74 -11.99 -2.03 15.68
C MET A 74 -12.56 -2.37 17.07
N ARG A 75 -13.86 -2.15 17.27
CA ARG A 75 -14.55 -2.46 18.55
C ARG A 75 -14.66 -3.97 18.81
N GLY A 76 -14.60 -4.79 17.76
CA GLY A 76 -14.73 -6.25 17.81
C GLY A 76 -13.40 -7.01 17.69
N LEU A 77 -12.27 -6.33 17.63
CA LEU A 77 -10.96 -6.97 17.43
C LEU A 77 -10.57 -7.90 18.58
N MET A 78 -10.02 -9.06 18.22
CA MET A 78 -9.43 -9.98 19.18
C MET A 78 -8.15 -9.40 19.80
N PRO A 79 -7.81 -9.77 21.06
CA PRO A 79 -6.65 -9.24 21.78
C PRO A 79 -5.30 -9.39 21.06
N GLU A 80 -5.18 -10.39 20.17
CA GLU A 80 -3.97 -10.63 19.39
C GLU A 80 -3.71 -9.50 18.39
N VAL A 81 -4.76 -8.97 17.76
CA VAL A 81 -4.68 -7.89 16.77
C VAL A 81 -4.41 -6.55 17.46
N THR A 82 -4.87 -6.36 18.69
CA THR A 82 -4.62 -5.14 19.48
C THR A 82 -3.16 -4.95 19.90
N ARG A 83 -2.27 -5.90 19.62
CA ARG A 83 -0.81 -5.74 19.82
C ARG A 83 -0.14 -4.92 18.73
N GLU A 84 -0.77 -4.75 17.58
CA GLU A 84 -0.28 -3.84 16.55
C GLU A 84 -0.66 -2.38 16.90
N PRO A 85 0.16 -1.41 16.50
CA PRO A 85 -0.20 0.00 16.70
C PRO A 85 -1.53 0.32 16.01
N GLU A 86 -2.43 1.02 16.68
CA GLU A 86 -3.74 1.44 16.13
C GLU A 86 -3.59 2.16 14.77
N LEU A 87 -2.55 2.98 14.62
CA LEU A 87 -2.19 3.63 13.36
C LEU A 87 -1.91 2.67 12.19
N ALA A 88 -1.58 1.42 12.47
CA ALA A 88 -1.34 0.40 11.44
C ALA A 88 -2.61 -0.36 11.04
N LEU A 89 -3.71 -0.19 11.79
CA LEU A 89 -4.95 -0.95 11.64
C LEU A 89 -6.12 -0.06 11.21
N PHE A 90 -6.27 1.12 11.82
CA PHE A 90 -7.44 1.97 11.66
C PHE A 90 -7.45 2.69 10.31
N GLY A 91 -8.43 2.34 9.47
CA GLY A 91 -8.65 2.88 8.12
C GLY A 91 -9.73 3.97 8.02
N GLY A 92 -10.18 4.54 9.15
CA GLY A 92 -11.27 5.50 9.18
C GLY A 92 -12.63 4.86 9.48
N ALA A 93 -13.70 5.64 9.39
CA ALA A 93 -15.05 5.20 9.77
C ALA A 93 -15.51 3.94 9.02
N ASP A 94 -15.20 3.83 7.73
CA ASP A 94 -15.54 2.69 6.86
C ASP A 94 -14.33 1.88 6.36
N GLY A 95 -13.14 2.16 6.90
CA GLY A 95 -11.92 1.46 6.52
C GLY A 95 -11.35 1.86 5.15
N LEU A 96 -11.82 2.94 4.52
CA LEU A 96 -11.46 3.30 3.15
C LEU A 96 -10.65 4.61 3.02
N ASP A 97 -10.33 5.29 4.11
CA ASP A 97 -9.73 6.64 4.06
C ASP A 97 -8.39 6.67 3.33
N PHE A 98 -7.52 5.69 3.60
CA PHE A 98 -6.23 5.60 2.91
C PHE A 98 -6.38 5.23 1.43
N TYR A 99 -7.32 4.34 1.09
CA TYR A 99 -7.58 4.01 -0.31
C TYR A 99 -8.07 5.23 -1.10
N ARG A 100 -8.98 6.05 -0.52
CA ARG A 100 -9.44 7.31 -1.13
C ARG A 100 -8.29 8.27 -1.35
N ARG A 101 -7.47 8.48 -0.31
CA ARG A 101 -6.34 9.40 -0.37
C ARG A 101 -5.30 8.96 -1.39
N ILE A 102 -4.84 7.71 -1.29
CA ILE A 102 -3.79 7.18 -2.16
C ILE A 102 -4.27 7.14 -3.62
N SER A 103 -5.50 6.67 -3.90
CA SER A 103 -6.04 6.63 -5.26
C SER A 103 -6.10 8.02 -5.90
N ARG A 104 -6.49 9.05 -5.14
CA ARG A 104 -6.58 10.43 -5.62
C ARG A 104 -5.20 11.04 -5.89
N GLU A 105 -4.21 10.75 -5.06
CA GLU A 105 -2.87 11.34 -5.14
C GLU A 105 -1.96 10.58 -6.12
N ALA A 106 -2.09 9.26 -6.23
CA ALA A 106 -1.22 8.38 -7.01
C ALA A 106 -1.02 8.78 -8.48
N PRO A 107 -1.99 9.35 -9.23
CA PRO A 107 -1.75 9.79 -10.60
C PRO A 107 -0.59 10.78 -10.76
N GLU A 108 -0.34 11.62 -9.74
CA GLU A 108 0.77 12.56 -9.76
C GLU A 108 2.13 11.88 -9.58
N TYR A 109 2.16 10.66 -9.04
CA TYR A 109 3.37 9.91 -8.72
C TYR A 109 3.58 8.68 -9.61
N LEU A 110 2.63 8.36 -10.49
CA LEU A 110 2.77 7.27 -11.46
C LEU A 110 3.27 7.80 -12.81
N ASN A 111 4.22 7.07 -13.40
CA ASN A 111 4.54 7.16 -14.80
C ASN A 111 3.32 6.75 -15.64
N GLU A 112 3.26 7.19 -16.92
CA GLU A 112 2.27 6.69 -17.86
C GLU A 112 2.44 5.18 -18.03
N GLY A 113 1.33 4.45 -17.94
CA GLY A 113 1.35 2.99 -17.96
C GLY A 113 1.83 2.33 -16.66
N GLY A 114 2.11 3.09 -15.60
CA GLY A 114 2.45 2.59 -14.29
C GLY A 114 1.24 1.98 -13.57
N PHE A 115 1.50 1.22 -12.50
CA PHE A 115 0.47 0.46 -11.78
C PHE A 115 0.28 0.97 -10.35
N LEU A 116 -0.98 1.05 -9.92
CA LEU A 116 -1.35 1.13 -8.51
C LEU A 116 -1.90 -0.21 -8.05
N LEU A 117 -1.37 -0.74 -6.94
CA LEU A 117 -1.79 -2.01 -6.34
C LEU A 117 -2.07 -1.81 -4.85
N PHE A 118 -3.22 -2.31 -4.40
CA PHE A 118 -3.60 -2.36 -3.00
C PHE A 118 -3.77 -3.78 -2.51
N GLU A 119 -3.23 -4.11 -1.35
CA GLU A 119 -3.79 -5.18 -0.53
C GLU A 119 -5.07 -4.67 0.12
N ILE A 120 -6.11 -5.51 0.19
CA ILE A 120 -7.44 -5.13 0.66
C ILE A 120 -7.99 -6.11 1.71
N GLY A 121 -8.88 -5.62 2.56
CA GLY A 121 -9.80 -6.47 3.31
C GLY A 121 -10.72 -7.23 2.34
N TRP A 122 -11.00 -8.49 2.62
CA TRP A 122 -11.68 -9.42 1.70
C TRP A 122 -13.09 -8.97 1.27
N LEU A 123 -13.75 -8.11 2.05
CA LEU A 123 -15.06 -7.52 1.74
C LEU A 123 -14.97 -6.17 0.99
N GLN A 124 -13.78 -5.58 0.87
CA GLN A 124 -13.62 -4.22 0.35
C GLN A 124 -13.41 -4.15 -1.17
N LYS A 125 -13.38 -5.28 -1.87
CA LYS A 125 -13.05 -5.36 -3.31
C LYS A 125 -13.83 -4.35 -4.16
N ASP A 126 -15.15 -4.28 -4.02
CA ASP A 126 -16.00 -3.46 -4.91
C ASP A 126 -15.81 -1.97 -4.61
N ALA A 127 -15.73 -1.60 -3.32
CA ALA A 127 -15.49 -0.22 -2.91
C ALA A 127 -14.12 0.29 -3.37
N VAL A 128 -13.05 -0.49 -3.15
CA VAL A 128 -11.69 -0.10 -3.58
C VAL A 128 -11.58 -0.09 -5.11
N SER A 129 -12.22 -1.05 -5.81
CA SER A 129 -12.26 -1.04 -7.28
C SER A 129 -12.90 0.24 -7.84
N ALA A 130 -13.99 0.71 -7.22
CA ALA A 130 -14.64 1.97 -7.64
C ALA A 130 -13.70 3.18 -7.46
N LEU A 131 -12.95 3.25 -6.34
CA LEU A 131 -11.97 4.32 -6.10
C LEU A 131 -10.82 4.29 -7.11
N VAL A 132 -10.28 3.12 -7.38
CA VAL A 132 -9.19 2.93 -8.35
C VAL A 132 -9.65 3.28 -9.77
N LYS A 133 -10.87 2.86 -10.15
CA LYS A 133 -11.46 3.20 -11.44
C LYS A 133 -11.63 4.70 -11.64
N ALA A 134 -12.04 5.41 -10.61
CA ALA A 134 -12.28 6.86 -10.66
C ALA A 134 -11.04 7.69 -10.90
N HIS A 135 -9.85 7.18 -10.54
CA HIS A 135 -8.62 7.97 -10.51
C HIS A 135 -7.45 7.42 -11.34
N ILE A 136 -7.42 6.11 -11.60
CA ILE A 136 -6.25 5.44 -12.21
C ILE A 136 -6.61 4.84 -13.57
N GLY A 137 -7.63 4.00 -13.62
CA GLY A 137 -8.03 3.27 -14.82
C GLY A 137 -8.86 2.03 -14.49
N GLU A 138 -9.09 1.16 -15.49
CA GLU A 138 -9.93 -0.02 -15.33
C GLU A 138 -9.32 -0.99 -14.30
N PRO A 139 -10.04 -1.33 -13.22
CA PRO A 139 -9.50 -2.14 -12.14
C PRO A 139 -9.50 -3.63 -12.46
N PHE A 140 -8.49 -4.33 -11.94
CA PHE A 140 -8.48 -5.77 -11.81
C PHE A 140 -8.37 -6.18 -10.34
N ALA A 141 -8.80 -7.41 -10.02
CA ALA A 141 -8.68 -7.95 -8.67
C ALA A 141 -8.13 -9.36 -8.68
N LEU A 142 -7.35 -9.72 -7.65
CA LEU A 142 -6.75 -11.03 -7.47
C LEU A 142 -7.18 -11.63 -6.13
N ARG A 143 -7.31 -12.96 -6.11
CA ARG A 143 -7.60 -13.72 -4.89
C ARG A 143 -6.33 -14.33 -4.31
N ASP A 144 -6.34 -14.52 -2.99
CA ASP A 144 -5.33 -15.32 -2.30
C ASP A 144 -5.56 -16.83 -2.47
N TYR A 145 -4.69 -17.64 -1.93
CA TYR A 145 -4.82 -19.11 -1.97
C TYR A 145 -6.08 -19.61 -1.26
N GLY A 146 -6.65 -18.85 -0.32
CA GLY A 146 -7.93 -19.12 0.35
C GLY A 146 -9.14 -18.66 -0.46
N GLN A 147 -8.97 -18.21 -1.71
CA GLN A 147 -10.01 -17.71 -2.59
C GLN A 147 -10.69 -16.42 -2.12
N ASN A 148 -10.12 -15.70 -1.14
CA ASN A 148 -10.59 -14.39 -0.73
C ASN A 148 -9.98 -13.30 -1.63
N TRP A 149 -10.76 -12.27 -1.92
CA TRP A 149 -10.22 -11.09 -2.61
C TRP A 149 -9.13 -10.46 -1.75
N ARG A 150 -7.95 -10.27 -2.33
CA ARG A 150 -6.79 -9.78 -1.58
C ARG A 150 -6.07 -8.62 -2.23
N VAL A 151 -6.12 -8.50 -3.55
CA VAL A 151 -5.49 -7.40 -4.27
C VAL A 151 -6.48 -6.74 -5.19
N VAL A 152 -6.48 -5.40 -5.21
CA VAL A 152 -7.11 -4.57 -6.25
C VAL A 152 -6.05 -3.66 -6.83
N GLY A 153 -6.02 -3.54 -8.14
CA GLY A 153 -5.09 -2.66 -8.83
C GLY A 153 -5.61 -2.17 -10.17
N ALA A 154 -4.96 -1.17 -10.72
CA ALA A 154 -5.14 -0.75 -12.10
C ALA A 154 -3.84 -0.22 -12.69
N LYS A 155 -3.79 -0.22 -14.01
CA LYS A 155 -2.78 0.46 -14.80
C LYS A 155 -3.24 1.90 -15.04
N LYS A 156 -2.35 2.88 -14.85
CA LYS A 156 -2.63 4.26 -15.22
C LYS A 156 -2.78 4.35 -16.73
N GLU A 157 -3.93 4.81 -17.18
CA GLU A 157 -4.18 5.08 -18.60
C GLU A 157 -3.39 6.31 -19.02
N GLY A 158 -2.78 6.27 -20.21
CA GLY A 158 -2.10 7.43 -20.78
C GLY A 158 -3.10 8.52 -21.11
N ALA A 159 -2.70 9.77 -21.02
CA ALA A 159 -3.50 10.87 -21.55
C ALA A 159 -3.61 10.67 -23.08
N CYS A 160 -4.83 10.56 -23.58
CA CYS A 160 -5.11 10.54 -25.02
C CYS A 160 -4.82 11.89 -25.65
#